data_102665556d818ca6473d585e3d4e8001
#
_entry.id   102665556d818ca6473d585e3d4e8001
#
_cell.length_a   1.000
_cell.length_b   1.000
_cell.length_c   1.000
_cell.angle_alpha   90.00
_cell.angle_beta   90.00
_cell.angle_gamma   90.00
#
_symmetry.space_group_name_H-M   'P 1'
#
loop_
_entity.id
_entity.type
_entity.pdbx_description
1 polymer ?
#
loop_
_entity_poly.entity_id
_entity_poly.type
_entity_poly.pdbx_seq_one_letter_code
_entity_poly.pdbx_strand_id
1 'polypeptide(L)'
;MSTEPAETARASTDTRASADTRARLREALASTTARLGAAGVPSPSADARALLALAAGSDGPLVLLDSLPDDFEPRLDALVARREAREPLQLIEGHAAFRRLRLTTEPGVFIPRPETELVLDLLQQHHHGPLQQMADLCTGSGALAAALLDELPEVRVLAVDIDQQAVALTRRNTAAWQERIEVRRADLTSPGSLADAPQLDAVVSNPPYVPPDAVPQEIEVRRYDPARALYGGGADGLDLPRTVIGWAHRLLRPGGLLIMEHADVQGAATRAAAERIGGFEDVATLPDLTGRDRFLVARRAVDATRPGHDAAQPEPDGPRK
;
A
#
# COMPACT_ATOMS: atom_id res chain seq x y z
N MET A 1 -7.62 -61.51 -25.71
CA MET A 1 -6.29 -61.13 -25.12
C MET A 1 -6.53 -59.94 -24.20
N SER A 2 -6.49 -60.20 -22.90
CA SER A 2 -6.88 -59.28 -21.84
C SER A 2 -5.74 -58.34 -21.48
N THR A 3 -5.99 -57.02 -21.60
CA THR A 3 -5.05 -55.94 -21.18
C THR A 3 -5.56 -55.15 -19.97
N GLU A 4 -6.39 -55.75 -19.10
CA GLU A 4 -7.05 -55.03 -17.99
C GLU A 4 -6.35 -54.94 -16.61
N PRO A 5 -5.24 -55.61 -16.28
CA PRO A 5 -4.71 -55.51 -14.91
C PRO A 5 -3.77 -54.33 -14.63
N ALA A 6 -3.20 -53.65 -15.67
CA ALA A 6 -2.22 -52.61 -15.47
C ALA A 6 -2.82 -51.22 -15.20
N GLU A 7 -4.02 -50.96 -15.74
CA GLU A 7 -4.68 -49.66 -15.60
C GLU A 7 -5.37 -49.52 -14.22
N THR A 8 -5.97 -50.60 -13.73
CA THR A 8 -6.59 -50.67 -12.40
C THR A 8 -5.56 -50.56 -11.27
N ALA A 9 -4.34 -51.08 -11.44
CA ALA A 9 -3.26 -51.00 -10.48
C ALA A 9 -2.68 -49.56 -10.39
N ARG A 10 -2.57 -48.82 -11.51
CA ARG A 10 -2.13 -47.41 -11.53
C ARG A 10 -3.17 -46.50 -10.89
N ALA A 11 -4.46 -46.64 -11.21
CA ALA A 11 -5.53 -45.83 -10.61
C ALA A 11 -5.61 -46.05 -9.07
N SER A 12 -5.37 -47.26 -8.57
CA SER A 12 -5.40 -47.54 -7.14
C SER A 12 -4.15 -46.98 -6.39
N THR A 13 -3.00 -46.94 -7.07
CA THR A 13 -1.76 -46.32 -6.53
C THR A 13 -1.88 -44.80 -6.45
N ASP A 14 -2.39 -44.15 -7.48
CA ASP A 14 -2.61 -42.70 -7.52
C ASP A 14 -3.63 -42.25 -6.47
N THR A 15 -4.72 -42.98 -6.28
CA THR A 15 -5.73 -42.70 -5.24
C THR A 15 -5.17 -42.81 -3.84
N ARG A 16 -4.27 -43.79 -3.60
CA ARG A 16 -3.63 -44.01 -2.29
C ARG A 16 -2.57 -42.95 -1.99
N ALA A 17 -1.76 -42.57 -2.97
CA ALA A 17 -0.77 -41.50 -2.86
C ALA A 17 -1.44 -40.14 -2.54
N SER A 18 -2.53 -39.80 -3.25
CA SER A 18 -3.31 -38.60 -2.98
C SER A 18 -3.98 -38.61 -1.59
N ALA A 19 -4.43 -39.78 -1.09
CA ALA A 19 -4.97 -39.89 0.27
C ALA A 19 -3.91 -39.68 1.35
N ASP A 20 -2.70 -40.24 1.17
CA ASP A 20 -1.57 -40.06 2.06
C ASP A 20 -1.10 -38.59 2.09
N THR A 21 -0.96 -37.94 0.93
CA THR A 21 -0.64 -36.51 0.81
C THR A 21 -1.62 -35.64 1.59
N ARG A 22 -2.92 -35.88 1.46
CA ARG A 22 -3.96 -35.15 2.20
C ARG A 22 -3.91 -35.39 3.70
N ALA A 23 -3.54 -36.59 4.15
CA ALA A 23 -3.35 -36.91 5.57
C ALA A 23 -2.18 -36.12 6.14
N ARG A 24 -1.02 -36.14 5.46
CA ARG A 24 0.18 -35.36 5.83
C ARG A 24 -0.10 -33.87 5.89
N LEU A 25 -0.77 -33.30 4.89
CA LEU A 25 -1.14 -31.88 4.88
C LEU A 25 -2.06 -31.51 6.06
N ARG A 26 -3.02 -32.36 6.42
CA ARG A 26 -3.89 -32.11 7.58
C ARG A 26 -3.12 -32.12 8.89
N GLU A 27 -2.23 -33.08 9.07
CA GLU A 27 -1.37 -33.18 10.25
C GLU A 27 -0.43 -31.98 10.35
N ALA A 28 0.26 -31.63 9.24
CA ALA A 28 1.14 -30.48 9.15
C ALA A 28 0.39 -29.17 9.45
N LEU A 29 -0.83 -29.00 8.92
CA LEU A 29 -1.66 -27.82 9.19
C LEU A 29 -2.04 -27.73 10.68
N ALA A 30 -2.45 -28.82 11.29
CA ALA A 30 -2.82 -28.83 12.71
C ALA A 30 -1.62 -28.52 13.61
N SER A 31 -0.48 -29.16 13.36
CA SER A 31 0.77 -28.94 14.08
C SER A 31 1.28 -27.51 13.93
N THR A 32 1.36 -27.00 12.71
CA THR A 32 1.80 -25.63 12.42
C THR A 32 0.87 -24.61 13.07
N THR A 33 -0.46 -24.79 12.97
CA THR A 33 -1.42 -23.90 13.61
C THR A 33 -1.22 -23.84 15.12
N ALA A 34 -0.98 -25.00 15.77
CA ALA A 34 -0.73 -25.06 17.20
C ALA A 34 0.58 -24.34 17.60
N ARG A 35 1.66 -24.55 16.84
CA ARG A 35 2.97 -23.90 17.05
C ARG A 35 2.84 -22.38 16.95
N LEU A 36 2.25 -21.87 15.86
CA LEU A 36 2.05 -20.43 15.66
C LEU A 36 1.13 -19.82 16.71
N GLY A 37 0.09 -20.54 17.13
CA GLY A 37 -0.78 -20.12 18.23
C GLY A 37 -0.02 -19.99 19.55
N ALA A 38 0.83 -20.96 19.89
CA ALA A 38 1.70 -20.92 21.07
C ALA A 38 2.71 -19.75 21.03
N ALA A 39 3.19 -19.37 19.83
CA ALA A 39 4.03 -18.19 19.61
C ALA A 39 3.28 -16.85 19.62
N GLY A 40 1.96 -16.87 19.82
CA GLY A 40 1.11 -15.67 19.87
C GLY A 40 0.89 -14.99 18.52
N VAL A 41 0.99 -15.72 17.40
CA VAL A 41 0.66 -15.20 16.08
C VAL A 41 -0.85 -14.89 16.01
N PRO A 42 -1.28 -13.70 15.53
CA PRO A 42 -2.69 -13.30 15.58
C PRO A 42 -3.63 -14.19 14.76
N SER A 43 -3.17 -14.71 13.63
CA SER A 43 -3.96 -15.49 12.67
C SER A 43 -3.31 -16.86 12.37
N PRO A 44 -3.09 -17.74 13.38
CA PRO A 44 -2.22 -18.90 13.25
C PRO A 44 -2.68 -19.89 12.17
N SER A 45 -4.00 -20.06 11.98
CA SER A 45 -4.54 -20.97 10.98
C SER A 45 -4.42 -20.43 9.54
N ALA A 46 -4.52 -19.12 9.35
CA ALA A 46 -4.31 -18.51 8.03
C ALA A 46 -2.84 -18.57 7.65
N ASP A 47 -1.96 -18.17 8.58
CA ASP A 47 -0.53 -18.18 8.37
C ASP A 47 0.00 -19.61 8.13
N ALA A 48 -0.52 -20.61 8.88
CA ALA A 48 -0.17 -22.01 8.66
C ALA A 48 -0.50 -22.48 7.22
N ARG A 49 -1.67 -22.13 6.68
CA ARG A 49 -2.02 -22.48 5.28
C ARG A 49 -1.07 -21.85 4.28
N ALA A 50 -0.72 -20.58 4.48
CA ALA A 50 0.21 -19.86 3.60
C ALA A 50 1.61 -20.50 3.64
N LEU A 51 2.12 -20.83 4.83
CA LEU A 51 3.42 -21.47 4.98
C LEU A 51 3.45 -22.89 4.39
N LEU A 52 2.37 -23.66 4.53
CA LEU A 52 2.26 -24.97 3.87
C LEU A 52 2.26 -24.83 2.34
N ALA A 53 1.53 -23.87 1.79
CA ALA A 53 1.52 -23.62 0.35
C ALA A 53 2.92 -23.23 -0.15
N LEU A 54 3.61 -22.34 0.57
CA LEU A 54 4.97 -21.93 0.26
C LEU A 54 5.96 -23.11 0.34
N ALA A 55 5.86 -23.96 1.36
CA ALA A 55 6.71 -25.15 1.51
C ALA A 55 6.45 -26.15 0.39
N ALA A 56 5.20 -26.32 -0.02
CA ALA A 56 4.81 -27.20 -1.13
C ALA A 56 5.18 -26.62 -2.51
N GLY A 57 5.58 -25.34 -2.59
CA GLY A 57 5.84 -24.65 -3.87
C GLY A 57 4.57 -24.50 -4.72
N SER A 58 3.41 -24.34 -4.09
CA SER A 58 2.12 -24.28 -4.75
C SER A 58 1.48 -22.90 -4.66
N ASP A 59 1.09 -22.35 -5.80
CA ASP A 59 0.24 -21.14 -5.86
C ASP A 59 -1.26 -21.49 -5.84
N GLY A 60 -1.59 -22.77 -5.84
CA GLY A 60 -2.98 -23.28 -5.86
C GLY A 60 -3.46 -23.82 -4.50
N PRO A 61 -4.74 -24.22 -4.44
CA PRO A 61 -5.31 -24.82 -3.24
C PRO A 61 -4.58 -26.11 -2.84
N LEU A 62 -4.13 -26.21 -1.60
CA LEU A 62 -3.44 -27.39 -1.07
C LEU A 62 -4.21 -28.71 -1.25
N VAL A 63 -5.54 -28.65 -1.27
CA VAL A 63 -6.41 -29.81 -1.45
C VAL A 63 -6.26 -30.48 -2.83
N LEU A 64 -5.73 -29.75 -3.80
CA LEU A 64 -5.50 -30.22 -5.18
C LEU A 64 -4.11 -30.84 -5.38
N LEU A 65 -3.27 -30.89 -4.35
CA LEU A 65 -1.94 -31.47 -4.45
C LEU A 65 -2.03 -33.00 -4.40
N ASP A 66 -1.47 -33.66 -5.38
CA ASP A 66 -1.36 -35.13 -5.45
C ASP A 66 -0.09 -35.65 -4.74
N SER A 67 0.93 -34.83 -4.64
CA SER A 67 2.20 -35.16 -3.97
C SER A 67 2.82 -33.90 -3.32
N LEU A 68 3.71 -34.14 -2.35
CA LEU A 68 4.54 -33.10 -1.73
C LEU A 68 5.99 -33.27 -2.20
N PRO A 69 6.76 -32.18 -2.28
CA PRO A 69 8.20 -32.24 -2.51
C PRO A 69 8.91 -33.07 -1.44
N ASP A 70 10.02 -33.73 -1.78
CA ASP A 70 10.80 -34.54 -0.84
C ASP A 70 11.35 -33.71 0.33
N ASP A 71 11.57 -32.40 0.11
CA ASP A 71 12.07 -31.45 1.10
C ASP A 71 10.95 -30.64 1.78
N PHE A 72 9.69 -31.06 1.66
CA PHE A 72 8.53 -30.33 2.19
C PHE A 72 8.64 -30.07 3.70
N GLU A 73 8.87 -31.11 4.51
CA GLU A 73 8.95 -30.98 5.96
C GLU A 73 10.09 -30.07 6.43
N PRO A 74 11.36 -30.23 5.99
CA PRO A 74 12.42 -29.30 6.40
C PRO A 74 12.20 -27.87 5.91
N ARG A 75 11.60 -27.65 4.71
CA ARG A 75 11.20 -26.33 4.27
C ARG A 75 10.12 -25.72 5.14
N LEU A 76 9.07 -26.49 5.46
CA LEU A 76 7.99 -26.03 6.33
C LEU A 76 8.53 -25.65 7.71
N ASP A 77 9.35 -26.49 8.32
CA ASP A 77 9.94 -26.22 9.63
C ASP A 77 10.77 -24.92 9.64
N ALA A 78 11.55 -24.68 8.60
CA ALA A 78 12.33 -23.46 8.47
C ALA A 78 11.44 -22.21 8.36
N LEU A 79 10.35 -22.28 7.57
CA LEU A 79 9.39 -21.20 7.41
C LEU A 79 8.60 -20.94 8.71
N VAL A 80 8.17 -22.01 9.38
CA VAL A 80 7.45 -21.91 10.65
C VAL A 80 8.34 -21.30 11.74
N ALA A 81 9.61 -21.68 11.82
CA ALA A 81 10.55 -21.10 12.79
C ALA A 81 10.71 -19.56 12.60
N ARG A 82 10.76 -19.09 11.35
CA ARG A 82 10.76 -17.65 11.05
C ARG A 82 9.48 -16.97 11.57
N ARG A 83 8.32 -17.58 11.34
CA ARG A 83 7.03 -17.01 11.77
C ARG A 83 6.84 -17.06 13.29
N GLU A 84 7.32 -18.12 13.95
CA GLU A 84 7.39 -18.24 15.42
C GLU A 84 8.27 -17.12 16.03
N ALA A 85 9.36 -16.73 15.34
CA ALA A 85 10.16 -15.57 15.70
C ALA A 85 9.46 -14.22 15.43
N ARG A 86 8.18 -14.26 15.01
CA ARG A 86 7.32 -13.09 14.71
C ARG A 86 7.76 -12.32 13.47
N GLU A 87 8.52 -12.95 12.54
CA GLU A 87 8.75 -12.35 11.23
C GLU A 87 7.42 -12.23 10.47
N PRO A 88 7.09 -11.05 9.88
CA PRO A 88 5.86 -10.87 9.11
C PRO A 88 5.71 -11.91 8.01
N LEU A 89 4.50 -12.46 7.86
CA LEU A 89 4.21 -13.45 6.83
C LEU A 89 4.62 -12.98 5.44
N GLN A 90 4.34 -11.72 5.13
CA GLN A 90 4.67 -11.10 3.85
C GLN A 90 6.18 -11.08 3.54
N LEU A 91 7.03 -10.91 4.56
CA LEU A 91 8.50 -11.02 4.38
C LEU A 91 8.94 -12.48 4.20
N ILE A 92 8.23 -13.42 4.81
CA ILE A 92 8.49 -14.87 4.65
C ILE A 92 8.10 -15.31 3.24
N GLU A 93 6.95 -14.84 2.74
CA GLU A 93 6.45 -15.11 1.39
C GLU A 93 7.21 -14.32 0.30
N GLY A 94 7.85 -13.20 0.68
CA GLY A 94 8.51 -12.28 -0.24
C GLY A 94 7.55 -11.39 -1.03
N HIS A 95 6.27 -11.40 -0.68
CA HIS A 95 5.25 -10.57 -1.34
C HIS A 95 4.09 -10.22 -0.39
N ALA A 96 3.34 -9.17 -0.76
CA ALA A 96 2.08 -8.79 -0.15
C ALA A 96 1.00 -8.60 -1.22
N ALA A 97 -0.23 -8.98 -0.90
CA ALA A 97 -1.39 -8.58 -1.70
C ALA A 97 -1.71 -7.10 -1.39
N PHE A 98 -2.03 -6.34 -2.42
CA PHE A 98 -2.53 -4.97 -2.31
C PHE A 98 -3.47 -4.68 -3.47
N ARG A 99 -4.74 -4.46 -3.20
CA ARG A 99 -5.80 -4.39 -4.22
C ARG A 99 -5.81 -5.67 -5.07
N ARG A 100 -5.58 -5.55 -6.38
CA ARG A 100 -5.51 -6.68 -7.32
C ARG A 100 -4.08 -7.15 -7.59
N LEU A 101 -3.10 -6.54 -6.92
CA LEU A 101 -1.69 -6.75 -7.18
C LEU A 101 -1.04 -7.68 -6.15
N ARG A 102 -0.01 -8.35 -6.59
CA ARG A 102 0.94 -9.07 -5.75
C ARG A 102 2.27 -8.33 -5.83
N LEU A 103 2.60 -7.58 -4.78
CA LEU A 103 3.78 -6.71 -4.72
C LEU A 103 4.92 -7.40 -3.98
N THR A 104 6.12 -7.29 -4.49
CA THR A 104 7.33 -7.74 -3.79
C THR A 104 7.49 -6.97 -2.48
N THR A 105 7.86 -7.69 -1.42
CA THR A 105 8.23 -7.13 -0.11
C THR A 105 9.67 -7.49 0.22
N GLU A 106 10.37 -6.58 0.91
CA GLU A 106 11.75 -6.77 1.32
C GLU A 106 11.99 -6.23 2.74
N PRO A 107 12.88 -6.85 3.52
CA PRO A 107 13.31 -6.30 4.79
C PRO A 107 13.82 -4.87 4.64
N GLY A 108 13.47 -3.99 5.57
CA GLY A 108 13.89 -2.58 5.57
C GLY A 108 12.99 -1.63 4.77
N VAL A 109 11.94 -2.13 4.11
CA VAL A 109 10.88 -1.32 3.50
C VAL A 109 9.54 -1.65 4.15
N PHE A 110 8.71 -0.62 4.34
CA PHE A 110 7.39 -0.75 4.96
C PHE A 110 6.49 -1.71 4.18
N ILE A 111 5.87 -2.66 4.89
CA ILE A 111 4.94 -3.61 4.30
C ILE A 111 3.60 -2.92 4.08
N PRO A 112 2.98 -2.98 2.88
CA PRO A 112 1.66 -2.39 2.63
C PRO A 112 0.61 -2.87 3.62
N ARG A 113 -0.28 -1.95 4.04
CA ARG A 113 -1.38 -2.25 4.97
C ARG A 113 -2.71 -2.28 4.23
N PRO A 114 -3.63 -3.19 4.59
CA PRO A 114 -4.93 -3.29 3.94
C PRO A 114 -5.76 -2.00 4.02
N GLU A 115 -5.66 -1.26 5.14
CA GLU A 115 -6.38 0.01 5.32
C GLU A 115 -6.04 1.04 4.25
N THR A 116 -4.77 1.06 3.82
CA THR A 116 -4.26 1.99 2.81
C THR A 116 -4.91 1.78 1.43
N GLU A 117 -5.48 0.59 1.16
CA GLU A 117 -6.20 0.30 -0.09
C GLU A 117 -7.41 1.22 -0.32
N LEU A 118 -8.02 1.72 0.77
CA LEU A 118 -9.17 2.63 0.71
C LEU A 118 -8.85 3.98 0.05
N VAL A 119 -7.59 4.38 -0.03
CA VAL A 119 -7.17 5.62 -0.69
C VAL A 119 -7.71 5.71 -2.12
N LEU A 120 -7.72 4.59 -2.86
CA LEU A 120 -8.23 4.56 -4.23
C LEU A 120 -9.75 4.71 -4.29
N ASP A 121 -10.48 4.08 -3.37
CA ASP A 121 -11.93 4.19 -3.30
C ASP A 121 -12.34 5.63 -2.92
N LEU A 122 -11.65 6.24 -1.95
CA LEU A 122 -11.84 7.63 -1.56
C LEU A 122 -11.51 8.59 -2.71
N LEU A 123 -10.45 8.32 -3.47
CA LEU A 123 -10.10 9.10 -4.65
C LEU A 123 -11.23 9.08 -5.68
N GLN A 124 -11.78 7.91 -5.99
CA GLN A 124 -12.89 7.76 -6.93
C GLN A 124 -14.18 8.43 -6.44
N GLN A 125 -14.43 8.43 -5.13
CA GLN A 125 -15.63 9.04 -4.53
C GLN A 125 -15.55 10.56 -4.45
N HIS A 126 -14.37 11.11 -4.18
CA HIS A 126 -14.20 12.53 -3.85
C HIS A 126 -13.54 13.36 -4.96
N HIS A 127 -12.87 12.73 -5.94
CA HIS A 127 -12.31 13.47 -7.05
C HIS A 127 -13.35 13.69 -8.15
N HIS A 128 -13.40 14.91 -8.69
CA HIS A 128 -14.30 15.27 -9.77
C HIS A 128 -13.49 15.77 -10.98
N GLY A 129 -13.62 15.08 -12.09
CA GLY A 129 -12.93 15.42 -13.34
C GLY A 129 -11.86 14.39 -13.74
N PRO A 130 -11.07 14.66 -14.77
CA PRO A 130 -10.04 13.74 -15.24
C PRO A 130 -8.87 13.67 -14.27
N LEU A 131 -8.35 12.47 -14.06
CA LEU A 131 -7.11 12.21 -13.35
C LEU A 131 -6.02 11.91 -14.38
N GLN A 132 -5.00 12.75 -14.46
CA GLN A 132 -3.87 12.59 -15.41
C GLN A 132 -2.50 12.61 -14.71
N GLN A 133 -2.34 13.48 -13.72
CA GLN A 133 -1.08 13.68 -13.01
C GLN A 133 -1.30 13.52 -11.51
N MET A 134 -0.65 12.56 -10.90
CA MET A 134 -0.77 12.29 -9.47
C MET A 134 0.60 12.14 -8.81
N ALA A 135 0.65 12.33 -7.50
CA ALA A 135 1.82 11.94 -6.72
C ALA A 135 1.45 10.98 -5.59
N ASP A 136 2.36 10.04 -5.32
CA ASP A 136 2.40 9.21 -4.13
C ASP A 136 3.63 9.64 -3.31
N LEU A 137 3.39 10.40 -2.25
CA LEU A 137 4.44 10.94 -1.38
C LEU A 137 4.66 10.00 -0.19
N CYS A 138 5.91 9.67 0.11
CA CYS A 138 6.32 8.60 1.03
C CYS A 138 5.87 7.23 0.49
N THR A 139 6.22 6.94 -0.76
CA THR A 139 5.68 5.81 -1.53
C THR A 139 6.05 4.43 -0.96
N GLY A 140 7.12 4.30 -0.16
CA GLY A 140 7.55 3.05 0.47
C GLY A 140 7.84 1.94 -0.55
N SER A 141 7.04 0.88 -0.53
CA SER A 141 7.12 -0.23 -1.50
C SER A 141 6.53 0.10 -2.88
N GLY A 142 5.92 1.29 -3.04
CA GLY A 142 5.20 1.67 -4.24
C GLY A 142 3.78 1.12 -4.34
N ALA A 143 3.17 0.71 -3.23
CA ALA A 143 1.87 0.05 -3.25
C ALA A 143 0.76 0.95 -3.77
N LEU A 144 0.65 2.18 -3.27
CA LEU A 144 -0.31 3.17 -3.79
C LEU A 144 0.00 3.51 -5.25
N ALA A 145 1.26 3.81 -5.58
CA ALA A 145 1.66 4.13 -6.94
C ALA A 145 1.31 3.01 -7.93
N ALA A 146 1.60 1.74 -7.59
CA ALA A 146 1.28 0.59 -8.43
C ALA A 146 -0.24 0.42 -8.62
N ALA A 147 -1.03 0.55 -7.54
CA ALA A 147 -2.48 0.43 -7.60
C ALA A 147 -3.11 1.56 -8.44
N LEU A 148 -2.63 2.80 -8.31
CA LEU A 148 -3.06 3.93 -9.15
C LEU A 148 -2.79 3.65 -10.65
N LEU A 149 -1.62 3.13 -10.98
CA LEU A 149 -1.23 2.81 -12.35
C LEU A 149 -2.03 1.64 -12.93
N ASP A 150 -2.40 0.66 -12.10
CA ASP A 150 -3.17 -0.50 -12.50
C ASP A 150 -4.66 -0.16 -12.73
N GLU A 151 -5.25 0.63 -11.83
CA GLU A 151 -6.68 0.91 -11.87
C GLU A 151 -7.04 2.15 -12.69
N LEU A 152 -6.07 3.05 -12.95
CA LEU A 152 -6.26 4.30 -13.70
C LEU A 152 -5.33 4.35 -14.92
N PRO A 153 -5.73 3.83 -16.09
CA PRO A 153 -4.83 3.63 -17.23
C PRO A 153 -4.26 4.92 -17.82
N GLU A 154 -4.92 6.06 -17.65
CA GLU A 154 -4.50 7.36 -18.20
C GLU A 154 -3.57 8.14 -17.25
N VAL A 155 -3.40 7.67 -15.99
CA VAL A 155 -2.67 8.40 -14.97
C VAL A 155 -1.16 8.23 -15.11
N ARG A 156 -0.44 9.34 -14.92
CA ARG A 156 1.00 9.38 -14.65
C ARG A 156 1.23 9.65 -13.17
N VAL A 157 2.16 8.94 -12.57
CA VAL A 157 2.43 9.02 -11.13
C VAL A 157 3.87 9.49 -10.87
N LEU A 158 4.02 10.48 -10.01
CA LEU A 158 5.28 10.83 -9.35
C LEU A 158 5.32 10.12 -7.99
N ALA A 159 6.14 9.09 -7.85
CA ALA A 159 6.35 8.36 -6.61
C ALA A 159 7.62 8.86 -5.92
N VAL A 160 7.51 9.31 -4.66
CA VAL A 160 8.61 9.95 -3.95
C VAL A 160 8.89 9.26 -2.63
N ASP A 161 10.15 8.95 -2.36
CA ASP A 161 10.62 8.49 -1.06
C ASP A 161 12.03 9.01 -0.78
N ILE A 162 12.39 9.15 0.49
CA ILE A 162 13.73 9.52 0.91
C ILE A 162 14.66 8.30 0.93
N ASP A 163 14.10 7.10 1.16
CA ASP A 163 14.85 5.88 1.32
C ASP A 163 15.23 5.25 -0.03
N GLN A 164 16.51 4.93 -0.18
CA GLN A 164 17.01 4.33 -1.41
C GLN A 164 16.48 2.91 -1.65
N GLN A 165 16.26 2.12 -0.58
CA GLN A 165 15.72 0.77 -0.71
C GLN A 165 14.24 0.82 -1.12
N ALA A 166 13.46 1.73 -0.52
CA ALA A 166 12.07 2.00 -0.91
C ALA A 166 11.97 2.40 -2.39
N VAL A 167 12.79 3.36 -2.84
CA VAL A 167 12.86 3.77 -4.25
C VAL A 167 13.20 2.60 -5.19
N ALA A 168 14.15 1.76 -4.79
CA ALA A 168 14.53 0.59 -5.60
C ALA A 168 13.40 -0.45 -5.66
N LEU A 169 12.71 -0.69 -4.54
CA LEU A 169 11.57 -1.61 -4.47
C LEU A 169 10.37 -1.08 -5.26
N THR A 170 10.05 0.23 -5.13
CA THR A 170 9.02 0.88 -5.93
C THR A 170 9.26 0.69 -7.43
N ARG A 171 10.49 0.91 -7.92
CA ARG A 171 10.82 0.69 -9.34
C ARG A 171 10.58 -0.75 -9.78
N ARG A 172 10.86 -1.74 -8.93
CA ARG A 172 10.57 -3.16 -9.25
C ARG A 172 9.07 -3.43 -9.28
N ASN A 173 8.34 -2.96 -8.27
CA ASN A 173 6.90 -3.18 -8.16
C ASN A 173 6.09 -2.46 -9.24
N THR A 174 6.64 -1.39 -9.83
CA THR A 174 5.99 -0.60 -10.88
C THR A 174 6.59 -0.80 -12.27
N ALA A 175 7.46 -1.79 -12.45
CA ALA A 175 8.21 -1.99 -13.70
C ALA A 175 7.30 -2.19 -14.93
N ALA A 176 6.09 -2.73 -14.75
CA ALA A 176 5.11 -2.89 -15.83
C ALA A 176 4.59 -1.55 -16.38
N TRP A 177 4.73 -0.45 -15.63
CA TRP A 177 4.21 0.89 -15.96
C TRP A 177 5.30 1.95 -16.06
N GLN A 178 6.54 1.57 -16.34
CA GLN A 178 7.73 2.46 -16.32
C GLN A 178 7.57 3.74 -17.15
N GLU A 179 6.75 3.74 -18.20
CA GLU A 179 6.50 4.92 -19.05
C GLU A 179 5.50 5.91 -18.44
N ARG A 180 4.78 5.48 -17.40
CA ARG A 180 3.75 6.26 -16.71
C ARG A 180 4.13 6.63 -15.27
N ILE A 181 5.33 6.28 -14.82
CA ILE A 181 5.80 6.59 -13.46
C ILE A 181 7.17 7.23 -13.49
N GLU A 182 7.32 8.26 -12.68
CA GLU A 182 8.62 8.77 -12.25
C GLU A 182 8.84 8.36 -10.78
N VAL A 183 9.91 7.60 -10.50
CA VAL A 183 10.28 7.24 -9.12
C VAL A 183 11.47 8.06 -8.71
N ARG A 184 11.26 9.00 -7.79
CA ARG A 184 12.22 10.00 -7.35
C ARG A 184 12.67 9.75 -5.92
N ARG A 185 13.98 9.77 -5.69
CA ARG A 185 14.51 9.86 -4.34
C ARG A 185 14.60 11.33 -3.94
N ALA A 186 13.81 11.74 -2.94
CA ALA A 186 13.85 13.11 -2.44
C ALA A 186 13.47 13.19 -0.96
N ASP A 187 14.07 14.13 -0.27
CA ASP A 187 13.71 14.49 1.09
C ASP A 187 12.64 15.60 1.04
N LEU A 188 11.41 15.27 1.43
CA LEU A 188 10.30 16.20 1.43
C LEU A 188 10.49 17.36 2.43
N THR A 189 11.34 17.21 3.43
CA THR A 189 11.65 18.28 4.39
C THR A 189 12.60 19.33 3.80
N SER A 190 13.29 18.99 2.70
CA SER A 190 14.20 19.92 2.01
C SER A 190 13.42 20.90 1.14
N PRO A 191 13.56 22.22 1.34
CA PRO A 191 12.91 23.21 0.50
C PRO A 191 13.29 23.05 -0.96
N GLY A 192 12.30 23.00 -1.84
CA GLY A 192 12.52 22.90 -3.28
C GLY A 192 12.75 21.49 -3.81
N SER A 193 12.71 20.43 -3.00
CA SER A 193 12.94 19.05 -3.43
C SER A 193 11.98 18.58 -4.56
N LEU A 194 10.80 19.19 -4.68
CA LEU A 194 9.81 18.95 -5.74
C LEU A 194 9.45 20.23 -6.51
N ALA A 195 10.34 21.22 -6.59
CA ALA A 195 10.04 22.51 -7.24
C ALA A 195 9.80 22.38 -8.75
N ASP A 196 10.34 21.35 -9.37
CA ASP A 196 10.17 21.01 -10.80
C ASP A 196 9.03 20.01 -11.08
N ALA A 197 8.30 19.59 -10.04
CA ALA A 197 7.18 18.67 -10.21
C ALA A 197 6.02 19.35 -10.95
N PRO A 198 5.27 18.60 -11.79
CA PRO A 198 4.12 19.15 -12.49
C PRO A 198 2.99 19.53 -11.53
N GLN A 199 2.03 20.31 -12.02
CA GLN A 199 0.76 20.50 -11.32
C GLN A 199 -0.06 19.20 -11.35
N LEU A 200 -0.62 18.84 -10.20
CA LEU A 200 -1.23 17.52 -9.96
C LEU A 200 -2.76 17.61 -9.82
N ASP A 201 -3.44 16.56 -10.25
CA ASP A 201 -4.86 16.34 -10.01
C ASP A 201 -5.11 15.84 -8.59
N ALA A 202 -4.24 14.96 -8.11
CA ALA A 202 -4.33 14.45 -6.75
C ALA A 202 -2.94 14.14 -6.17
N VAL A 203 -2.86 14.26 -4.85
CA VAL A 203 -1.74 13.78 -4.02
C VAL A 203 -2.30 12.74 -3.07
N VAL A 204 -1.69 11.55 -3.08
CA VAL A 204 -1.94 10.50 -2.08
C VAL A 204 -0.70 10.29 -1.23
N SER A 205 -0.88 9.87 0.02
CA SER A 205 0.26 9.58 0.89
C SER A 205 -0.16 8.70 2.07
N ASN A 206 0.72 7.75 2.42
CA ASN A 206 0.74 7.14 3.74
C ASN A 206 2.08 7.48 4.39
N PRO A 207 2.23 8.67 4.95
CA PRO A 207 3.50 9.13 5.53
C PRO A 207 3.73 8.50 6.90
N PRO A 208 4.97 8.42 7.39
CA PRO A 208 5.23 8.19 8.80
C PRO A 208 4.48 9.19 9.68
N TYR A 209 3.73 8.68 10.67
CA TYR A 209 2.88 9.51 11.54
C TYR A 209 2.92 9.11 13.03
N VAL A 210 3.69 8.08 13.40
CA VAL A 210 3.78 7.61 14.79
C VAL A 210 4.54 8.65 15.63
N PRO A 211 4.01 9.07 16.79
CA PRO A 211 4.76 9.91 17.73
C PRO A 211 6.00 9.20 18.29
N PRO A 212 7.09 9.92 18.61
CA PRO A 212 8.35 9.33 19.04
C PRO A 212 8.25 8.51 20.33
N ASP A 213 7.32 8.87 21.22
CA ASP A 213 7.11 8.18 22.49
C ASP A 213 6.11 7.01 22.37
N ALA A 214 5.43 6.85 21.23
CA ALA A 214 4.51 5.77 21.01
C ALA A 214 5.24 4.49 20.59
N VAL A 215 4.94 3.40 21.28
CA VAL A 215 5.48 2.08 20.95
C VAL A 215 4.40 1.30 20.21
N PRO A 216 4.59 0.91 18.95
CA PRO A 216 3.64 0.07 18.25
C PRO A 216 3.31 -1.19 19.04
N GLN A 217 2.04 -1.55 19.13
CA GLN A 217 1.60 -2.70 19.94
C GLN A 217 2.01 -4.03 19.30
N GLU A 218 2.00 -4.11 17.99
CA GLU A 218 2.37 -5.31 17.25
C GLU A 218 3.87 -5.56 17.28
N ILE A 219 4.26 -6.77 17.66
CA ILE A 219 5.66 -7.18 17.73
C ILE A 219 6.32 -7.13 16.36
N GLU A 220 5.59 -7.53 15.33
CA GLU A 220 6.01 -7.50 13.92
C GLU A 220 6.41 -6.08 13.50
N VAL A 221 5.56 -5.09 13.76
CA VAL A 221 5.83 -3.69 13.46
C VAL A 221 7.10 -3.20 14.18
N ARG A 222 7.21 -3.46 15.48
CA ARG A 222 8.36 -3.02 16.28
C ARG A 222 9.70 -3.59 15.83
N ARG A 223 9.70 -4.84 15.33
CA ARG A 223 10.94 -5.57 15.01
C ARG A 223 11.34 -5.48 13.55
N TYR A 224 10.39 -5.33 12.66
CA TYR A 224 10.63 -5.52 11.24
C TYR A 224 10.31 -4.30 10.37
N ASP A 225 9.40 -3.41 10.79
CA ASP A 225 9.21 -2.17 10.04
C ASP A 225 10.34 -1.18 10.35
N PRO A 226 10.86 -0.49 9.35
CA PRO A 226 11.93 0.49 9.57
C PRO A 226 11.42 1.71 10.34
N ALA A 227 12.14 2.13 11.38
CA ALA A 227 11.76 3.27 12.22
C ALA A 227 11.46 4.54 11.41
N ARG A 228 12.20 4.75 10.30
CA ARG A 228 11.99 5.87 9.38
C ARG A 228 10.61 5.87 8.75
N ALA A 229 10.02 4.70 8.51
CA ALA A 229 8.70 4.57 7.91
C ALA A 229 7.56 4.64 8.95
N LEU A 230 7.88 4.69 10.23
CA LEU A 230 6.90 4.75 11.31
C LEU A 230 6.80 6.15 11.94
N TYR A 231 7.93 6.74 12.34
CA TYR A 231 7.94 7.93 13.16
C TYR A 231 7.91 9.21 12.33
N GLY A 232 6.83 9.99 12.48
CA GLY A 232 6.57 11.19 11.68
C GLY A 232 7.29 12.46 12.14
N GLY A 233 8.03 12.40 13.24
CA GLY A 233 8.72 13.54 13.83
C GLY A 233 7.81 14.47 14.64
N GLY A 234 8.43 15.41 15.38
CA GLY A 234 7.72 16.24 16.34
C GLY A 234 7.18 15.46 17.54
N ALA A 235 6.62 16.17 18.51
CA ALA A 235 6.05 15.54 19.72
C ALA A 235 4.77 14.72 19.43
N ASP A 236 4.04 15.08 18.37
CA ASP A 236 2.76 14.47 17.98
C ASP A 236 2.85 13.55 16.75
N GLY A 237 4.06 13.31 16.21
CA GLY A 237 4.27 12.48 15.04
C GLY A 237 3.86 13.15 13.72
N LEU A 238 3.57 14.44 13.69
CA LEU A 238 2.96 15.11 12.54
C LEU A 238 3.88 16.05 11.75
N ASP A 239 5.19 16.09 12.00
CA ASP A 239 6.07 16.98 11.23
C ASP A 239 6.11 16.60 9.75
N LEU A 240 6.26 15.32 9.45
CA LEU A 240 6.24 14.84 8.06
C LEU A 240 4.84 14.90 7.44
N PRO A 241 3.74 14.48 8.10
CA PRO A 241 2.39 14.74 7.61
C PRO A 241 2.11 16.22 7.28
N ARG A 242 2.53 17.17 8.12
CA ARG A 242 2.44 18.62 7.84
C ARG A 242 3.23 19.01 6.59
N THR A 243 4.40 18.42 6.42
CA THR A 243 5.23 18.63 5.23
C THR A 243 4.53 18.12 3.96
N VAL A 244 3.89 16.93 4.02
CA VAL A 244 3.08 16.39 2.92
C VAL A 244 1.92 17.31 2.57
N ILE A 245 1.17 17.82 3.57
CA ILE A 245 0.09 18.79 3.37
C ILE A 245 0.63 20.06 2.68
N GLY A 246 1.81 20.53 3.10
CA GLY A 246 2.47 21.68 2.49
C GLY A 246 2.86 21.46 1.02
N TRP A 247 3.35 20.28 0.67
CA TRP A 247 3.62 19.92 -0.72
C TRP A 247 2.34 19.74 -1.52
N ALA A 248 1.32 19.10 -0.99
CA ALA A 248 0.01 18.99 -1.63
C ALA A 248 -0.56 20.37 -1.98
N HIS A 249 -0.50 21.33 -1.04
CA HIS A 249 -0.95 22.71 -1.29
C HIS A 249 -0.23 23.37 -2.46
N ARG A 250 1.08 23.13 -2.64
CA ARG A 250 1.88 23.73 -3.74
C ARG A 250 1.67 23.03 -5.07
N LEU A 251 1.55 21.70 -5.04
CA LEU A 251 1.53 20.88 -6.26
C LEU A 251 0.14 20.66 -6.82
N LEU A 252 -0.91 20.70 -6.00
CA LEU A 252 -2.26 20.52 -6.47
C LEU A 252 -2.74 21.72 -7.28
N ARG A 253 -3.30 21.45 -8.46
CA ARG A 253 -4.08 22.45 -9.20
C ARG A 253 -5.35 22.83 -8.44
N PRO A 254 -5.98 23.98 -8.73
CA PRO A 254 -7.28 24.30 -8.18
C PRO A 254 -8.31 23.18 -8.43
N GLY A 255 -9.03 22.76 -7.39
CA GLY A 255 -9.92 21.60 -7.40
C GLY A 255 -9.25 20.24 -7.21
N GLY A 256 -7.92 20.16 -7.20
CA GLY A 256 -7.16 18.94 -6.95
C GLY A 256 -7.31 18.42 -5.52
N LEU A 257 -7.11 17.13 -5.31
CA LEU A 257 -7.44 16.42 -4.07
C LEU A 257 -6.19 15.91 -3.34
N LEU A 258 -6.14 16.14 -2.03
CA LEU A 258 -5.23 15.45 -1.11
C LEU A 258 -5.98 14.33 -0.39
N ILE A 259 -5.39 13.13 -0.36
CA ILE A 259 -5.79 12.04 0.52
C ILE A 259 -4.54 11.54 1.26
N MET A 260 -4.55 11.66 2.59
CA MET A 260 -3.40 11.29 3.42
C MET A 260 -3.82 10.45 4.61
N GLU A 261 -3.18 9.30 4.79
CA GLU A 261 -3.38 8.45 5.96
C GLU A 261 -2.78 9.09 7.23
N HIS A 262 -3.41 8.84 8.38
CA HIS A 262 -2.94 9.25 9.71
C HIS A 262 -3.44 8.28 10.79
N ALA A 263 -2.93 8.36 12.02
CA ALA A 263 -3.45 7.60 13.14
C ALA A 263 -4.86 8.08 13.53
N ASP A 264 -5.67 7.15 14.06
CA ASP A 264 -7.07 7.40 14.46
C ASP A 264 -7.25 8.58 15.41
N VAL A 265 -6.26 8.86 16.26
CA VAL A 265 -6.27 9.99 17.20
C VAL A 265 -5.79 11.32 16.60
N GLN A 266 -5.31 11.34 15.36
CA GLN A 266 -4.67 12.51 14.74
C GLN A 266 -5.59 13.31 13.81
N GLY A 267 -6.84 12.86 13.57
CA GLY A 267 -7.75 13.48 12.60
C GLY A 267 -7.97 14.98 12.83
N ALA A 268 -8.23 15.42 14.07
CA ALA A 268 -8.40 16.84 14.38
C ALA A 268 -7.12 17.66 14.10
N ALA A 269 -5.95 17.12 14.44
CA ALA A 269 -4.67 17.83 14.28
C ALA A 269 -4.26 17.94 12.80
N THR A 270 -4.53 16.93 11.98
CA THR A 270 -4.25 16.96 10.53
C THR A 270 -5.20 17.91 9.80
N ARG A 271 -6.51 17.95 10.14
CA ARG A 271 -7.43 18.96 9.62
C ARG A 271 -6.97 20.38 9.96
N ALA A 272 -6.66 20.61 11.24
CA ALA A 272 -6.17 21.92 11.67
C ALA A 272 -4.85 22.33 10.97
N ALA A 273 -4.01 21.38 10.58
CA ALA A 273 -2.81 21.65 9.80
C ALA A 273 -3.15 22.09 8.37
N ALA A 274 -4.09 21.44 7.69
CA ALA A 274 -4.55 21.84 6.37
C ALA A 274 -5.26 23.21 6.38
N GLU A 275 -6.14 23.44 7.35
CA GLU A 275 -6.84 24.72 7.53
C GLU A 275 -5.87 25.89 7.80
N ARG A 276 -4.82 25.66 8.60
CA ARG A 276 -3.81 26.68 8.93
C ARG A 276 -2.98 27.11 7.73
N ILE A 277 -2.67 26.21 6.81
CA ILE A 277 -1.98 26.54 5.56
C ILE A 277 -2.87 27.45 4.71
N GLY A 278 -4.19 27.26 4.79
CA GLY A 278 -5.18 27.95 3.96
C GLY A 278 -5.21 27.40 2.53
N GLY A 279 -6.17 27.86 1.72
CA GLY A 279 -6.31 27.46 0.32
C GLY A 279 -6.71 26.00 0.10
N PHE A 280 -7.21 25.34 1.13
CA PHE A 280 -7.96 24.09 1.06
C PHE A 280 -9.43 24.34 1.42
N GLU A 281 -10.31 23.59 0.78
CA GLU A 281 -11.75 23.49 1.06
C GLU A 281 -12.12 22.01 1.25
N ASP A 282 -13.31 21.71 1.73
CA ASP A 282 -13.80 20.35 2.00
C ASP A 282 -12.84 19.54 2.88
N VAL A 283 -12.21 20.20 3.87
CA VAL A 283 -11.26 19.54 4.78
C VAL A 283 -12.01 18.64 5.75
N ALA A 284 -11.80 17.33 5.62
CA ALA A 284 -12.50 16.33 6.39
C ALA A 284 -11.56 15.18 6.82
N THR A 285 -11.95 14.48 7.88
CA THR A 285 -11.40 13.18 8.23
C THR A 285 -12.41 12.10 7.88
N LEU A 286 -11.98 11.08 7.16
CA LEU A 286 -12.80 9.95 6.78
C LEU A 286 -12.33 8.68 7.49
N PRO A 287 -13.28 7.80 7.89
CA PRO A 287 -12.94 6.57 8.58
C PRO A 287 -12.47 5.48 7.63
N ASP A 288 -11.76 4.49 8.20
CA ASP A 288 -11.53 3.20 7.57
C ASP A 288 -12.77 2.28 7.66
N LEU A 289 -12.67 1.05 7.10
CA LEU A 289 -13.77 0.08 7.12
C LEU A 289 -14.17 -0.38 8.53
N THR A 290 -13.35 -0.11 9.54
CA THR A 290 -13.66 -0.41 10.95
C THR A 290 -14.33 0.75 11.66
N GLY A 291 -14.51 1.89 10.98
CA GLY A 291 -15.11 3.10 11.52
C GLY A 291 -14.15 3.99 12.31
N ARG A 292 -12.83 3.75 12.24
CA ARG A 292 -11.82 4.59 12.90
C ARG A 292 -11.36 5.68 11.93
N ASP A 293 -11.22 6.89 12.46
CA ASP A 293 -10.61 8.01 11.71
C ASP A 293 -9.28 7.59 11.11
N ARG A 294 -9.11 7.76 9.78
CA ARG A 294 -7.91 7.24 9.10
C ARG A 294 -7.36 8.15 8.01
N PHE A 295 -8.19 8.93 7.34
CA PHE A 295 -7.77 9.66 6.16
C PHE A 295 -8.14 11.15 6.26
N LEU A 296 -7.14 12.02 6.15
CA LEU A 296 -7.37 13.42 5.82
C LEU A 296 -7.72 13.51 4.33
N VAL A 297 -8.84 14.13 4.03
CA VAL A 297 -9.24 14.53 2.67
C VAL A 297 -9.36 16.03 2.63
N ALA A 298 -8.74 16.67 1.64
CA ALA A 298 -8.80 18.13 1.47
C ALA A 298 -8.69 18.48 -0.02
N ARG A 299 -9.52 19.43 -0.48
CA ARG A 299 -9.54 19.91 -1.85
C ARG A 299 -8.79 21.22 -1.96
N ARG A 300 -7.93 21.36 -2.96
CA ARG A 300 -7.29 22.65 -3.26
C ARG A 300 -8.36 23.64 -3.73
N ALA A 301 -8.54 24.73 -3.00
CA ALA A 301 -9.56 25.73 -3.32
C ALA A 301 -9.39 26.29 -4.74
N VAL A 302 -10.51 26.50 -5.41
CA VAL A 302 -10.54 27.24 -6.67
C VAL A 302 -10.52 28.70 -6.32
N ASP A 303 -9.41 29.42 -6.62
CA ASP A 303 -9.31 30.85 -6.37
C ASP A 303 -10.49 31.60 -7.01
N ALA A 304 -11.42 32.05 -6.19
CA ALA A 304 -12.55 32.88 -6.62
C ALA A 304 -12.11 34.33 -7.05
N THR A 305 -10.81 34.61 -7.09
CA THR A 305 -10.24 35.95 -7.26
C THR A 305 -9.36 36.17 -8.49
N ARG A 306 -9.47 35.33 -9.53
CA ARG A 306 -9.06 35.78 -10.88
C ARG A 306 -10.31 36.20 -11.67
N PRO A 307 -10.61 37.52 -11.79
CA PRO A 307 -11.58 37.95 -12.76
C PRO A 307 -11.08 37.54 -14.14
N GLY A 308 -11.94 36.84 -14.89
CA GLY A 308 -11.67 36.40 -16.24
C GLY A 308 -11.17 37.57 -17.08
N HIS A 309 -9.99 37.43 -17.62
CA HIS A 309 -9.49 38.30 -18.66
C HIS A 309 -10.21 37.87 -19.96
N ASP A 310 -11.45 38.36 -20.13
CA ASP A 310 -12.07 38.59 -21.44
C ASP A 310 -13.46 39.21 -21.26
N ALA A 311 -13.47 40.51 -21.34
CA ALA A 311 -14.58 41.26 -21.92
C ALA A 311 -13.97 42.54 -22.48
N ALA A 312 -13.47 42.48 -23.71
CA ALA A 312 -13.25 43.65 -24.52
C ALA A 312 -14.59 44.36 -24.62
N GLN A 313 -14.73 45.49 -23.91
CA GLN A 313 -15.84 46.41 -24.10
C GLN A 313 -15.69 47.05 -25.49
N PRO A 314 -16.73 47.05 -26.33
CA PRO A 314 -16.71 47.86 -27.55
C PRO A 314 -16.69 49.36 -27.18
N GLU A 315 -15.75 50.08 -27.76
CA GLU A 315 -15.71 51.54 -27.64
C GLU A 315 -17.03 52.18 -28.13
N PRO A 316 -17.53 53.22 -27.45
CA PRO A 316 -18.71 53.94 -27.92
C PRO A 316 -18.34 54.82 -29.13
N ASP A 317 -19.09 54.63 -30.20
CA ASP A 317 -19.07 55.43 -31.43
C ASP A 317 -19.26 56.92 -31.08
N GLY A 318 -18.23 57.73 -31.34
CA GLY A 318 -18.27 59.17 -31.19
C GLY A 318 -19.05 59.80 -32.35
N PRO A 319 -19.70 60.96 -32.13
CA PRO A 319 -20.60 61.54 -33.11
C PRO A 319 -19.87 62.18 -34.34
N ARG A 320 -20.28 61.77 -35.53
CA ARG A 320 -19.87 62.37 -36.79
C ARG A 320 -20.47 63.78 -36.89
N LYS A 321 -19.61 64.73 -37.15
CA LYS A 321 -19.96 65.98 -37.83
C LYS A 321 -19.25 66.09 -39.18
#